data_0ebe0642cd1b50520fa5ff0f7814c7b3
#
_entry.id   0ebe0642cd1b50520fa5ff0f7814c7b3
#
_cell.length_a   1.000
_cell.length_b   1.000
_cell.length_c   1.000
_cell.angle_alpha   90.00
_cell.angle_beta   90.00
_cell.angle_gamma   90.00
#
_symmetry.space_group_name_H-M   'P 1'
#
loop_
_entity.id
_entity.type
_entity.pdbx_description
1 polymer ?
#
loop_
_entity_poly.entity_id
_entity_poly.type
_entity_poly.pdbx_seq_one_letter_code
_entity_poly.pdbx_strand_id
1 'polypeptide(L)'
;MLLTTLFSIFDKIVVMKLIQSTTPIPSFSDFLGGNLLIDIPIKNYYDLVLLSRNGISKASAESVISFTGMSKKSFVEDILNISIKTLERKHEDDKLDQRTSSLVIEVARVLEHTYQVFNEKEKVQSWLSTPNKALHGESPLSLFSTPTGLGMVEDVLIRIEEGVYS
;
A
#
# COMPACT_ATOMS: atom_id res chain seq x y z
N MET A 1 -36.52 12.60 -33.82
CA MET A 1 -35.21 13.28 -33.76
C MET A 1 -34.71 13.54 -32.32
N LEU A 2 -35.54 13.58 -31.30
CA LEU A 2 -35.17 13.82 -29.87
C LEU A 2 -34.70 12.55 -29.12
N LEU A 3 -35.13 11.35 -29.50
CA LEU A 3 -34.74 10.11 -28.81
C LEU A 3 -33.28 9.67 -29.08
N THR A 4 -32.75 9.95 -30.27
CA THR A 4 -31.38 9.58 -30.66
C THR A 4 -30.33 10.41 -29.91
N THR A 5 -30.64 11.65 -29.56
CA THR A 5 -29.73 12.55 -28.84
C THR A 5 -29.66 12.20 -27.34
N LEU A 6 -30.77 11.75 -26.76
CA LEU A 6 -30.84 11.32 -25.35
C LEU A 6 -30.06 10.02 -25.11
N PHE A 7 -30.11 9.07 -26.06
CA PHE A 7 -29.36 7.81 -25.96
C PHE A 7 -27.84 8.06 -26.01
N SER A 8 -27.40 8.99 -26.88
CA SER A 8 -25.97 9.38 -26.99
C SER A 8 -25.44 10.08 -25.73
N ILE A 9 -26.27 10.83 -25.00
CA ILE A 9 -25.89 11.53 -23.76
C ILE A 9 -25.83 10.53 -22.59
N PHE A 10 -26.79 9.59 -22.54
CA PHE A 10 -26.81 8.54 -21.52
C PHE A 10 -25.62 7.61 -21.63
N ASP A 11 -25.24 7.17 -22.84
CA ASP A 11 -24.07 6.36 -23.10
C ASP A 11 -22.77 7.11 -22.76
N LYS A 12 -22.68 8.41 -23.08
CA LYS A 12 -21.53 9.24 -22.69
C LYS A 12 -21.41 9.39 -21.17
N ILE A 13 -22.52 9.54 -20.46
CA ILE A 13 -22.53 9.66 -18.99
C ILE A 13 -22.18 8.32 -18.33
N VAL A 14 -22.68 7.20 -18.89
CA VAL A 14 -22.34 5.85 -18.40
C VAL A 14 -20.88 5.54 -18.67
N VAL A 15 -20.37 5.84 -19.88
CA VAL A 15 -18.95 5.67 -20.22
C VAL A 15 -18.07 6.62 -19.39
N MET A 16 -18.45 7.86 -19.17
CA MET A 16 -17.73 8.78 -18.29
C MET A 16 -17.74 8.31 -16.83
N LYS A 17 -18.86 7.78 -16.31
CA LYS A 17 -18.89 7.15 -14.97
C LYS A 17 -18.05 5.89 -14.89
N LEU A 18 -18.00 5.06 -15.94
CA LEU A 18 -17.12 3.90 -16.01
C LEU A 18 -15.64 4.29 -16.08
N ILE A 19 -15.30 5.39 -16.77
CA ILE A 19 -13.93 5.93 -16.83
C ILE A 19 -13.54 6.62 -15.52
N GLN A 20 -14.48 7.25 -14.80
CA GLN A 20 -14.22 7.90 -13.52
C GLN A 20 -14.12 6.92 -12.33
N SER A 21 -14.51 5.64 -12.51
CA SER A 21 -14.44 4.64 -11.44
C SER A 21 -13.16 3.79 -11.45
N THR A 22 -12.26 3.99 -12.40
CA THR A 22 -10.95 3.34 -12.41
C THR A 22 -9.85 4.37 -12.10
N THR A 23 -9.70 4.72 -10.81
CA THR A 23 -8.39 5.19 -10.38
C THR A 23 -7.41 4.05 -10.67
N PRO A 24 -6.33 4.30 -11.42
CA PRO A 24 -5.36 3.24 -11.72
C PRO A 24 -4.85 2.67 -10.39
N ILE A 25 -4.77 1.34 -10.30
CA ILE A 25 -4.17 0.67 -9.15
C ILE A 25 -2.74 1.20 -9.03
N PRO A 26 -2.33 1.74 -7.86
CA PRO A 26 -0.98 2.22 -7.67
C PRO A 26 0.01 1.09 -7.91
N SER A 27 1.07 1.35 -8.67
CA SER A 27 2.20 0.43 -8.82
C SER A 27 3.05 0.43 -7.55
N PHE A 28 3.90 -0.58 -7.38
CA PHE A 28 4.83 -0.64 -6.26
C PHE A 28 5.62 0.67 -6.07
N SER A 29 6.10 1.26 -7.16
CA SER A 29 6.83 2.52 -7.10
C SER A 29 5.98 3.69 -6.60
N ASP A 30 4.68 3.71 -6.90
CA ASP A 30 3.79 4.78 -6.45
C ASP A 30 3.61 4.77 -4.93
N PHE A 31 3.60 3.57 -4.30
CA PHE A 31 3.58 3.47 -2.83
C PHE A 31 4.82 4.10 -2.18
N LEU A 32 5.97 4.00 -2.83
CA LEU A 32 7.22 4.60 -2.37
C LEU A 32 7.41 6.06 -2.81
N GLY A 33 6.35 6.70 -3.33
CA GLY A 33 6.36 8.10 -3.76
C GLY A 33 6.79 8.33 -5.21
N GLY A 34 6.76 7.27 -6.02
CA GLY A 34 7.08 7.32 -7.44
C GLY A 34 8.58 7.29 -7.76
N ASN A 35 8.88 7.27 -9.04
CA ASN A 35 10.25 7.14 -9.54
C ASN A 35 11.20 8.29 -9.16
N LEU A 36 10.66 9.42 -8.67
CA LEU A 36 11.47 10.56 -8.21
C LEU A 36 12.12 10.30 -6.85
N LEU A 37 11.52 9.42 -6.03
CA LEU A 37 12.01 9.09 -4.68
C LEU A 37 12.77 7.77 -4.62
N ILE A 38 12.79 7.01 -5.72
CA ILE A 38 13.46 5.71 -5.80
C ILE A 38 14.69 5.83 -6.69
N ASP A 39 15.88 5.68 -6.10
CA ASP A 39 17.15 5.79 -6.81
C ASP A 39 17.47 4.57 -7.70
N ILE A 40 16.76 3.46 -7.51
CA ILE A 40 17.02 2.17 -8.18
C ILE A 40 15.76 1.75 -8.95
N PRO A 41 15.83 1.55 -10.28
CA PRO A 41 14.70 1.03 -11.03
C PRO A 41 14.40 -0.42 -10.61
N ILE A 42 13.16 -0.68 -10.18
CA ILE A 42 12.75 -1.99 -9.69
C ILE A 42 12.23 -2.83 -10.86
N LYS A 43 12.97 -3.87 -11.20
CA LYS A 43 12.65 -4.82 -12.28
C LYS A 43 12.45 -6.25 -11.76
N ASN A 44 12.98 -6.56 -10.60
CA ASN A 44 12.92 -7.90 -9.99
C ASN A 44 13.10 -7.81 -8.47
N TYR A 45 12.90 -8.93 -7.77
CA TYR A 45 13.02 -9.01 -6.32
C TYR A 45 14.42 -8.66 -5.78
N TYR A 46 15.48 -8.87 -6.54
CA TYR A 46 16.82 -8.52 -6.10
C TYR A 46 17.00 -7.00 -6.00
N ASP A 47 16.33 -6.24 -6.84
CA ASP A 47 16.37 -4.78 -6.77
C ASP A 47 15.79 -4.26 -5.45
N LEU A 48 14.80 -4.97 -4.85
CA LEU A 48 14.27 -4.64 -3.52
C LEU A 48 15.32 -4.87 -2.42
N VAL A 49 16.15 -5.89 -2.56
CA VAL A 49 17.28 -6.12 -1.64
C VAL A 49 18.30 -4.98 -1.75
N LEU A 50 18.61 -4.55 -2.97
CA LEU A 50 19.51 -3.42 -3.19
C LEU A 50 18.91 -2.13 -2.64
N LEU A 51 17.63 -1.88 -2.87
CA LEU A 51 16.90 -0.72 -2.35
C LEU A 51 16.92 -0.69 -0.81
N SER A 52 16.68 -1.84 -0.16
CA SER A 52 16.71 -1.92 1.30
C SER A 52 18.11 -1.65 1.87
N ARG A 53 19.16 -2.15 1.21
CA ARG A 53 20.55 -1.91 1.60
C ARG A 53 20.98 -0.47 1.41
N ASN A 54 20.52 0.16 0.34
CA ASN A 54 20.77 1.59 0.06
C ASN A 54 20.00 2.51 1.01
N GLY A 55 18.94 2.00 1.60
CA GLY A 55 17.98 2.78 2.39
C GLY A 55 17.01 3.57 1.52
N ILE A 56 15.74 3.61 1.90
CA ILE A 56 14.74 4.49 1.31
C ILE A 56 14.77 5.84 2.02
N SER A 57 14.31 6.89 1.35
CA SER A 57 14.19 8.23 1.96
C SER A 57 13.06 8.26 2.99
N LYS A 58 13.12 9.25 3.91
CA LYS A 58 12.00 9.55 4.81
C LYS A 58 10.73 9.83 4.01
N ALA A 59 10.81 10.60 2.93
CA ALA A 59 9.67 10.91 2.06
C ALA A 59 9.04 9.64 1.48
N SER A 60 9.84 8.65 1.05
CA SER A 60 9.32 7.35 0.59
C SER A 60 8.56 6.60 1.69
N ALA A 61 9.09 6.58 2.90
CA ALA A 61 8.40 5.95 4.03
C ALA A 61 7.07 6.66 4.36
N GLU A 62 7.05 8.00 4.36
CA GLU A 62 5.83 8.78 4.59
C GLU A 62 4.79 8.57 3.49
N SER A 63 5.23 8.37 2.24
CA SER A 63 4.33 7.96 1.15
C SER A 63 3.63 6.64 1.48
N VAL A 64 4.37 5.59 1.86
CA VAL A 64 3.79 4.29 2.25
C VAL A 64 2.78 4.45 3.40
N ILE A 65 3.14 5.22 4.43
CA ILE A 65 2.26 5.48 5.58
C ILE A 65 0.90 6.05 5.12
N SER A 66 0.91 6.97 4.16
CA SER A 66 -0.31 7.62 3.65
C SER A 66 -1.33 6.65 3.03
N PHE A 67 -0.85 5.52 2.48
CA PHE A 67 -1.72 4.50 1.90
C PHE A 67 -2.36 3.57 2.95
N THR A 68 -1.75 3.43 4.13
CA THR A 68 -2.27 2.54 5.19
C THR A 68 -3.52 3.07 5.87
N GLY A 69 -3.76 4.37 5.85
CA GLY A 69 -4.81 5.02 6.64
C GLY A 69 -4.47 5.20 8.12
N MET A 70 -3.29 4.74 8.57
CA MET A 70 -2.81 4.97 9.94
C MET A 70 -2.31 6.40 10.14
N SER A 71 -2.32 6.85 11.40
CA SER A 71 -1.58 8.05 11.76
C SER A 71 -0.08 7.81 11.61
N LYS A 72 0.67 8.83 11.19
CA LYS A 72 2.14 8.75 11.07
C LYS A 72 2.78 8.27 12.38
N LYS A 73 2.31 8.79 13.52
CA LYS A 73 2.82 8.42 14.84
C LYS A 73 2.61 6.93 15.10
N SER A 74 1.39 6.43 14.95
CA SER A 74 1.09 5.01 15.18
C SER A 74 1.89 4.10 14.27
N PHE A 75 1.98 4.40 12.97
CA PHE A 75 2.79 3.58 12.07
C PHE A 75 4.26 3.53 12.50
N VAL A 76 4.83 4.67 12.84
CA VAL A 76 6.25 4.77 13.21
C VAL A 76 6.53 4.06 14.55
N GLU A 77 5.68 4.23 15.55
CA GLU A 77 5.89 3.66 16.88
C GLU A 77 5.46 2.19 16.95
N ASP A 78 4.30 1.82 16.37
CA ASP A 78 3.73 0.47 16.51
C ASP A 78 4.25 -0.51 15.44
N ILE A 79 4.51 -0.03 14.21
CA ILE A 79 4.96 -0.89 13.09
C ILE A 79 6.48 -0.83 12.94
N LEU A 80 7.07 0.37 12.79
CA LEU A 80 8.51 0.49 12.60
C LEU A 80 9.30 0.31 13.90
N ASN A 81 8.64 0.40 15.06
CA ASN A 81 9.24 0.30 16.39
C ASN A 81 10.40 1.29 16.59
N ILE A 82 10.21 2.52 16.12
CA ILE A 82 11.12 3.64 16.34
C ILE A 82 10.35 4.83 16.91
N SER A 83 11.04 5.74 17.61
CA SER A 83 10.40 6.96 18.12
C SER A 83 10.01 7.88 16.96
N ILE A 84 8.79 8.45 17.03
CA ILE A 84 8.36 9.47 16.05
C ILE A 84 9.36 10.62 15.95
N LYS A 85 9.97 11.05 17.08
CA LYS A 85 11.01 12.09 17.11
C LYS A 85 12.26 11.69 16.31
N THR A 86 12.56 10.39 16.22
CA THR A 86 13.69 9.90 15.41
C THR A 86 13.43 10.12 13.93
N LEU A 87 12.20 9.86 13.47
CA LEU A 87 11.83 10.12 12.08
C LEU A 87 11.72 11.63 11.80
N GLU A 88 11.12 12.41 12.70
CA GLU A 88 10.92 13.85 12.51
C GLU A 88 12.21 14.66 12.43
N ARG A 89 13.28 14.21 13.09
CA ARG A 89 14.60 14.86 13.00
C ARG A 89 15.32 14.69 11.66
N LYS A 90 14.86 13.77 10.82
CA LYS A 90 15.41 13.53 9.49
C LYS A 90 14.84 14.53 8.49
N HIS A 91 15.67 14.96 7.53
CA HIS A 91 15.19 15.66 6.33
C HIS A 91 14.48 14.69 5.39
N GLU A 92 13.67 15.20 4.46
CA GLU A 92 12.87 14.38 3.54
C GLU A 92 13.72 13.38 2.72
N ASP A 93 14.93 13.81 2.31
CA ASP A 93 15.86 13.01 1.50
C ASP A 93 16.77 12.10 2.35
N ASP A 94 16.74 12.23 3.69
CA ASP A 94 17.58 11.41 4.56
C ASP A 94 17.17 9.94 4.46
N LYS A 95 18.16 9.08 4.28
CA LYS A 95 17.94 7.63 4.20
C LYS A 95 17.63 7.06 5.58
N LEU A 96 16.71 6.11 5.58
CA LEU A 96 16.44 5.24 6.73
C LEU A 96 17.47 4.11 6.76
N ASP A 97 17.67 3.53 7.94
CA ASP A 97 18.52 2.35 8.07
C ASP A 97 17.94 1.15 7.31
N GLN A 98 18.79 0.16 7.04
CA GLN A 98 18.43 -1.01 6.25
C GLN A 98 17.25 -1.78 6.84
N ARG A 99 17.17 -1.94 8.17
CA ARG A 99 16.09 -2.69 8.83
C ARG A 99 14.74 -1.98 8.63
N THR A 100 14.71 -0.69 8.91
CA THR A 100 13.51 0.15 8.73
C THR A 100 13.10 0.19 7.26
N SER A 101 14.06 0.39 6.36
CA SER A 101 13.80 0.39 4.91
C SER A 101 13.24 -0.93 4.41
N SER A 102 13.81 -2.06 4.86
CA SER A 102 13.32 -3.39 4.49
C SER A 102 11.87 -3.60 4.92
N LEU A 103 11.53 -3.22 6.15
CA LEU A 103 10.16 -3.37 6.65
C LEU A 103 9.18 -2.49 5.85
N VAL A 104 9.51 -1.24 5.58
CA VAL A 104 8.66 -0.34 4.78
C VAL A 104 8.46 -0.87 3.35
N ILE A 105 9.51 -1.43 2.74
CA ILE A 105 9.44 -2.06 1.42
C ILE A 105 8.48 -3.26 1.43
N GLU A 106 8.57 -4.12 2.44
CA GLU A 106 7.65 -5.27 2.56
C GLU A 106 6.20 -4.81 2.82
N VAL A 107 5.99 -3.78 3.64
CA VAL A 107 4.67 -3.17 3.80
C VAL A 107 4.14 -2.64 2.47
N ALA A 108 4.96 -1.96 1.68
CA ALA A 108 4.57 -1.47 0.36
C ALA A 108 4.14 -2.61 -0.59
N ARG A 109 4.82 -3.77 -0.54
CA ARG A 109 4.44 -4.97 -1.31
C ARG A 109 3.07 -5.50 -0.90
N VAL A 110 2.83 -5.66 0.39
CA VAL A 110 1.52 -6.13 0.90
C VAL A 110 0.41 -5.13 0.56
N LEU A 111 0.69 -3.83 0.62
CA LEU A 111 -0.25 -2.79 0.19
C LEU A 111 -0.57 -2.90 -1.30
N GLU A 112 0.45 -3.05 -2.17
CA GLU A 112 0.23 -3.25 -3.61
C GLU A 112 -0.72 -4.44 -3.86
N HIS A 113 -0.44 -5.60 -3.26
CA HIS A 113 -1.30 -6.77 -3.37
C HIS A 113 -2.72 -6.49 -2.83
N THR A 114 -2.84 -5.83 -1.68
CA THR A 114 -4.15 -5.44 -1.12
C THR A 114 -4.94 -4.56 -2.09
N TYR A 115 -4.29 -3.60 -2.74
CA TYR A 115 -4.93 -2.76 -3.76
C TYR A 115 -5.32 -3.53 -5.02
N GLN A 116 -4.55 -4.53 -5.43
CA GLN A 116 -4.90 -5.42 -6.53
C GLN A 116 -6.17 -6.22 -6.21
N VAL A 117 -6.29 -6.72 -4.99
CA VAL A 117 -7.46 -7.51 -4.53
C VAL A 117 -8.71 -6.66 -4.41
N PHE A 118 -8.63 -5.49 -3.79
CA PHE A 118 -9.83 -4.69 -3.46
C PHE A 118 -10.11 -3.53 -4.41
N ASN A 119 -9.11 -3.05 -5.15
CA ASN A 119 -9.20 -2.05 -6.22
C ASN A 119 -9.77 -0.67 -5.81
N GLU A 120 -10.08 -0.43 -4.54
CA GLU A 120 -10.63 0.82 -4.02
C GLU A 120 -9.95 1.18 -2.69
N LYS A 121 -9.47 2.42 -2.57
CA LYS A 121 -8.75 2.91 -1.39
C LYS A 121 -9.53 2.70 -0.08
N GLU A 122 -10.81 3.02 -0.09
CA GLU A 122 -11.69 2.93 1.09
C GLU A 122 -11.87 1.47 1.52
N LYS A 123 -12.00 0.54 0.58
CA LYS A 123 -12.07 -0.90 0.85
C LYS A 123 -10.76 -1.43 1.40
N VAL A 124 -9.63 -1.03 0.82
CA VAL A 124 -8.30 -1.38 1.31
C VAL A 124 -8.13 -0.94 2.76
N GLN A 125 -8.36 0.34 3.05
CA GLN A 125 -8.19 0.88 4.40
C GLN A 125 -9.15 0.24 5.41
N SER A 126 -10.40 0.01 5.01
CA SER A 126 -11.38 -0.69 5.84
C SER A 126 -10.94 -2.11 6.14
N TRP A 127 -10.50 -2.87 5.13
CA TRP A 127 -10.04 -4.25 5.32
C TRP A 127 -8.79 -4.32 6.19
N LEU A 128 -7.82 -3.44 5.96
CA LEU A 128 -6.58 -3.38 6.73
C LEU A 128 -6.83 -3.10 8.22
N SER A 129 -7.84 -2.30 8.55
CA SER A 129 -8.15 -1.91 9.94
C SER A 129 -9.18 -2.82 10.64
N THR A 130 -9.84 -3.71 9.91
CA THR A 130 -10.90 -4.57 10.47
C THR A 130 -10.33 -5.89 10.97
N PRO A 131 -10.68 -6.34 12.20
CA PRO A 131 -10.31 -7.65 12.71
C PRO A 131 -10.77 -8.78 11.77
N ASN A 132 -9.88 -9.73 11.49
CA ASN A 132 -10.12 -10.83 10.55
C ASN A 132 -10.00 -12.19 11.27
N LYS A 133 -11.00 -13.05 11.11
CA LYS A 133 -10.98 -14.39 11.73
C LYS A 133 -9.82 -15.26 11.24
N ALA A 134 -9.44 -15.14 9.95
CA ALA A 134 -8.31 -15.86 9.38
C ALA A 134 -6.96 -15.39 9.97
N LEU A 135 -6.93 -14.23 10.61
CA LEU A 135 -5.79 -13.66 11.32
C LEU A 135 -5.96 -13.73 12.85
N HIS A 136 -6.69 -14.76 13.34
CA HIS A 136 -6.95 -14.96 14.77
C HIS A 136 -7.68 -13.80 15.47
N GLY A 137 -8.44 -13.01 14.72
CA GLY A 137 -9.15 -11.84 15.22
C GLY A 137 -8.33 -10.56 15.24
N GLU A 138 -7.08 -10.61 14.79
CA GLU A 138 -6.24 -9.43 14.59
C GLU A 138 -6.62 -8.69 13.30
N SER A 139 -6.36 -7.37 13.28
CA SER A 139 -6.45 -6.62 12.03
C SER A 139 -5.17 -6.83 11.20
N PRO A 140 -5.24 -6.82 9.87
CA PRO A 140 -4.03 -6.91 9.05
C PRO A 140 -2.95 -5.90 9.44
N LEU A 141 -3.33 -4.65 9.73
CA LEU A 141 -2.39 -3.59 10.14
C LEU A 141 -1.62 -3.93 11.43
N SER A 142 -2.26 -4.58 12.41
CA SER A 142 -1.59 -4.94 13.67
C SER A 142 -0.45 -5.95 13.46
N LEU A 143 -0.48 -6.70 12.35
CA LEU A 143 0.52 -7.72 12.03
C LEU A 143 1.70 -7.18 11.19
N PHE A 144 1.65 -5.93 10.72
CA PHE A 144 2.67 -5.36 9.84
C PHE A 144 4.03 -5.15 10.52
N SER A 145 4.09 -5.20 11.85
CA SER A 145 5.34 -4.99 12.60
C SER A 145 6.37 -6.12 12.46
N THR A 146 5.99 -7.26 11.88
CA THR A 146 6.86 -8.43 11.74
C THR A 146 6.78 -9.06 10.35
N PRO A 147 7.88 -9.63 9.83
CA PRO A 147 7.86 -10.38 8.57
C PRO A 147 6.86 -11.54 8.57
N THR A 148 6.75 -12.25 9.69
CA THR A 148 5.79 -13.36 9.84
C THR A 148 4.35 -12.85 9.74
N GLY A 149 4.05 -11.72 10.39
CA GLY A 149 2.71 -11.11 10.32
C GLY A 149 2.37 -10.64 8.91
N LEU A 150 3.31 -10.01 8.20
CA LEU A 150 3.16 -9.64 6.79
C LEU A 150 2.88 -10.87 5.93
N GLY A 151 3.60 -11.98 6.15
CA GLY A 151 3.35 -13.25 5.45
C GLY A 151 1.94 -13.81 5.72
N MET A 152 1.45 -13.73 6.95
CA MET A 152 0.07 -14.17 7.28
C MET A 152 -0.98 -13.32 6.54
N VAL A 153 -0.76 -12.01 6.43
CA VAL A 153 -1.66 -11.12 5.69
C VAL A 153 -1.64 -11.47 4.21
N GLU A 154 -0.46 -11.72 3.63
CA GLU A 154 -0.28 -12.11 2.24
C GLU A 154 -1.01 -13.43 1.93
N ASP A 155 -0.90 -14.45 2.81
CA ASP A 155 -1.61 -15.72 2.67
C ASP A 155 -3.13 -15.54 2.66
N VAL A 156 -3.66 -14.58 3.42
CA VAL A 156 -5.10 -14.27 3.42
C VAL A 156 -5.50 -13.59 2.11
N LEU A 157 -4.70 -12.68 1.59
CA LEU A 157 -4.95 -12.01 0.31
C LEU A 157 -4.99 -13.03 -0.84
N ILE A 158 -4.03 -13.95 -0.90
CA ILE A 158 -4.00 -15.04 -1.89
C ILE A 158 -5.29 -15.88 -1.83
N ARG A 159 -5.74 -16.27 -0.62
CA ARG A 159 -7.00 -17.02 -0.48
C ARG A 159 -8.22 -16.23 -0.95
N ILE A 160 -8.23 -14.92 -0.73
CA ILE A 160 -9.30 -14.06 -1.23
C ILE A 160 -9.32 -14.06 -2.75
N GLU A 161 -8.17 -13.92 -3.42
CA GLU A 161 -8.06 -13.97 -4.88
C GLU A 161 -8.48 -15.31 -5.46
N GLU A 162 -8.11 -16.42 -4.81
CA GLU A 162 -8.48 -17.76 -5.23
C GLU A 162 -9.95 -18.11 -4.92
N GLY A 163 -10.68 -17.23 -4.24
CA GLY A 163 -12.07 -17.46 -3.84
C GLY A 163 -12.24 -18.55 -2.76
N VAL A 164 -11.16 -18.92 -2.08
CA VAL A 164 -11.15 -19.93 -1.02
C VAL A 164 -11.38 -19.25 0.33
N TYR A 165 -12.64 -18.98 0.63
CA TYR A 165 -13.07 -18.57 1.96
C TYR A 165 -13.43 -19.80 2.80
N SER A 166 -12.65 -20.06 3.83
CA SER A 166 -13.01 -21.01 4.88
C SER A 166 -13.18 -20.29 6.20
#